data_5e008f456cde0bfc00a30229d7b814ce
#
_entry.id   5e008f456cde0bfc00a30229d7b814ce
#
_cell.length_a   1.000
_cell.length_b   1.000
_cell.length_c   1.000
_cell.angle_alpha   90.00
_cell.angle_beta   90.00
_cell.angle_gamma   90.00
#
_symmetry.space_group_name_H-M   'P 1'
#
loop_
_entity.id
_entity.type
_entity.pdbx_description
1 polymer ?
#
loop_
_entity_poly.entity_id
_entity_poly.type
_entity_poly.pdbx_seq_one_letter_code
_entity_poly.pdbx_strand_id
1 'polypeptide(L)'
;SLVAFITKLKSAGLKVGVATNDAESPARAHLRVAGIEALFDFIAGFDSGFGGKPAPGQLLGFCNATGLSPSECVMVGDSTHDLHAGRAAGMVTVAVLTGVAARAELAPDAEVVLNSIAELPEWLKL
;
A
#
# COMPACT_ATOMS: atom_id res chain seq x y z
N SER A 1 13.75 -2.29 10.83
CA SER A 1 12.79 -1.46 11.55
C SER A 1 11.83 -0.79 10.58
N LEU A 2 10.54 -0.79 10.91
CA LEU A 2 9.52 -0.15 10.08
C LEU A 2 9.72 1.36 10.02
N VAL A 3 10.11 1.98 11.12
CA VAL A 3 10.38 3.42 11.16
C VAL A 3 11.49 3.78 10.16
N ALA A 4 12.59 3.05 10.17
CA ALA A 4 13.70 3.29 9.26
C ALA A 4 13.30 3.04 7.80
N PHE A 5 12.51 1.99 7.55
CA PHE A 5 12.02 1.64 6.22
C PHE A 5 11.15 2.77 5.63
N ILE A 6 10.12 3.20 6.38
CA ILE A 6 9.22 4.26 5.90
C ILE A 6 9.98 5.59 5.75
N THR A 7 10.86 5.90 6.71
CA THR A 7 11.68 7.12 6.65
C THR A 7 12.55 7.13 5.39
N LYS A 8 13.12 5.99 5.02
CA LYS A 8 13.92 5.87 3.78
C LYS A 8 13.09 6.20 2.55
N LEU A 9 11.86 5.66 2.47
CA LEU A 9 10.98 5.94 1.34
C LEU A 9 10.65 7.43 1.26
N LYS A 10 10.32 8.05 2.39
CA LYS A 10 9.97 9.47 2.44
C LYS A 10 11.18 10.36 2.11
N SER A 11 12.37 9.99 2.58
CA SER A 11 13.60 10.72 2.27
C SER A 11 13.93 10.68 0.78
N ALA A 12 13.48 9.66 0.07
CA ALA A 12 13.62 9.57 -1.37
C ALA A 12 12.55 10.38 -2.14
N GLY A 13 11.69 11.10 -1.42
CA GLY A 13 10.66 11.96 -2.02
C GLY A 13 9.32 11.26 -2.27
N LEU A 14 9.14 10.03 -1.76
CA LEU A 14 7.89 9.30 -1.96
C LEU A 14 6.82 9.72 -0.97
N LYS A 15 5.57 9.71 -1.41
CA LYS A 15 4.40 9.77 -0.54
C LYS A 15 4.02 8.34 -0.17
N VAL A 16 3.61 8.13 1.07
CA VAL A 16 3.32 6.79 1.59
C VAL A 16 1.93 6.79 2.23
N GLY A 17 1.13 5.80 1.88
CA GLY A 17 -0.23 5.65 2.39
C GLY A 17 -0.54 4.23 2.84
N VAL A 18 -1.61 4.12 3.62
CA VAL A 18 -2.18 2.84 4.07
C VAL A 18 -3.62 2.75 3.58
N ALA A 19 -3.95 1.63 2.96
CA ALA A 19 -5.31 1.28 2.58
C ALA A 19 -5.62 -0.10 3.16
N THR A 20 -6.56 -0.16 4.10
CA THR A 20 -6.91 -1.40 4.78
C THR A 20 -8.42 -1.64 4.74
N ASN A 21 -8.83 -2.90 4.80
CA ASN A 21 -10.22 -3.28 4.99
C ASN A 21 -10.64 -3.32 6.46
N ASP A 22 -9.71 -3.07 7.38
CA ASP A 22 -10.03 -2.86 8.78
C ASP A 22 -10.60 -1.45 8.98
N ALA A 23 -11.24 -1.21 10.13
CA ALA A 23 -11.69 0.13 10.47
C ALA A 23 -10.51 1.06 10.67
N GLU A 24 -10.69 2.35 10.37
CA GLU A 24 -9.60 3.34 10.44
C GLU A 24 -9.03 3.49 11.85
N SER A 25 -9.87 3.58 12.87
CA SER A 25 -9.42 3.84 14.25
C SER A 25 -8.47 2.75 14.78
N PRO A 26 -8.81 1.44 14.72
CA PRO A 26 -7.86 0.41 15.14
C PRO A 26 -6.64 0.33 14.23
N ALA A 27 -6.76 0.61 12.93
CA ALA A 27 -5.61 0.64 12.04
C ALA A 27 -4.62 1.74 12.48
N ARG A 28 -5.12 2.95 12.77
CA ARG A 28 -4.29 4.04 13.28
C ARG A 28 -3.63 3.69 14.62
N ALA A 29 -4.36 3.00 15.50
CA ALA A 29 -3.81 2.57 16.79
C ALA A 29 -2.61 1.63 16.61
N HIS A 30 -2.72 0.67 15.70
CA HIS A 30 -1.61 -0.25 15.39
C HIS A 30 -0.40 0.52 14.84
N LEU A 31 -0.60 1.48 13.96
CA LEU A 31 0.48 2.29 13.39
C LEU A 31 1.13 3.17 14.45
N ARG A 32 0.34 3.68 15.40
CA ARG A 32 0.84 4.49 16.52
C ARG A 32 1.72 3.67 17.43
N VAL A 33 1.30 2.44 17.78
CA VAL A 33 2.10 1.53 18.59
C VAL A 33 3.42 1.19 17.91
N ALA A 34 3.40 1.03 16.59
CA ALA A 34 4.60 0.78 15.79
C ALA A 34 5.47 2.03 15.60
N GLY A 35 5.00 3.21 16.01
CA GLY A 35 5.73 4.46 15.89
C GLY A 35 5.75 5.07 14.50
N ILE A 36 4.83 4.67 13.63
CA ILE A 36 4.85 5.08 12.22
C ILE A 36 3.60 5.84 11.76
N GLU A 37 2.60 6.01 12.62
CA GLU A 37 1.35 6.68 12.21
C GLU A 37 1.60 8.05 11.56
N ALA A 38 2.45 8.86 12.17
CA ALA A 38 2.72 10.22 11.69
C ALA A 38 3.55 10.26 10.38
N LEU A 39 4.12 9.15 9.97
CA LEU A 39 4.93 9.08 8.76
C LEU A 39 4.09 8.93 7.49
N PHE A 40 2.82 8.54 7.61
CA PHE A 40 1.96 8.33 6.47
C PHE A 40 1.29 9.63 6.03
N ASP A 41 1.20 9.80 4.71
CA ASP A 41 0.54 10.95 4.08
C ASP A 41 -0.97 10.71 3.93
N PHE A 42 -1.41 9.47 4.07
CA PHE A 42 -2.82 9.09 3.92
C PHE A 42 -3.06 7.76 4.63
N ILE A 43 -4.15 7.65 5.37
CA ILE A 43 -4.57 6.42 6.02
C ILE A 43 -6.07 6.27 5.82
N ALA A 44 -6.50 5.15 5.23
CA ALA A 44 -7.90 4.85 5.03
C ALA A 44 -8.24 3.44 5.48
N GLY A 45 -9.33 3.31 6.25
CA GLY A 45 -9.97 2.06 6.57
C GLY A 45 -11.27 1.90 5.78
N PHE A 46 -11.98 0.78 5.99
CA PHE A 46 -13.22 0.55 5.25
C PHE A 46 -14.29 1.59 5.57
N ASP A 47 -14.24 2.20 6.75
CA ASP A 47 -15.19 3.19 7.24
C ASP A 47 -14.76 4.64 7.02
N SER A 48 -13.69 4.88 6.26
CA SER A 48 -13.18 6.22 5.99
C SER A 48 -13.96 6.96 4.88
N GLY A 49 -14.92 6.31 4.25
CA GLY A 49 -15.75 6.93 3.21
C GLY A 49 -15.30 6.63 1.77
N PHE A 50 -14.33 5.76 1.60
CA PHE A 50 -13.80 5.39 0.26
C PHE A 50 -14.22 3.97 -0.16
N GLY A 51 -14.91 3.23 0.70
CA GLY A 51 -15.19 1.83 0.49
C GLY A 51 -14.01 0.94 0.86
N GLY A 52 -14.04 -0.30 0.41
CA GLY A 52 -13.01 -1.30 0.70
C GLY A 52 -12.49 -1.98 -0.54
N LYS A 53 -11.31 -2.60 -0.42
CA LYS A 53 -10.74 -3.40 -1.48
C LYS A 53 -11.57 -4.67 -1.70
N PRO A 54 -11.76 -5.15 -2.91
CA PRO A 54 -11.00 -4.88 -4.13
C PRO A 54 -11.44 -3.63 -4.92
N ALA A 55 -12.36 -2.83 -4.43
CA ALA A 55 -12.71 -1.59 -5.09
C ALA A 55 -11.55 -0.58 -4.98
N PRO A 56 -11.40 0.34 -5.94
CA PRO A 56 -10.22 1.24 -6.00
C PRO A 56 -10.36 2.51 -5.17
N GLY A 57 -11.49 2.73 -4.47
CA GLY A 57 -11.80 4.01 -3.84
C GLY A 57 -10.75 4.54 -2.88
N GLN A 58 -10.20 3.69 -2.02
CA GLN A 58 -9.16 4.11 -1.07
C GLN A 58 -7.90 4.56 -1.80
N LEU A 59 -7.52 3.87 -2.87
CA LEU A 59 -6.31 4.19 -3.64
C LEU A 59 -6.49 5.48 -4.43
N LEU A 60 -7.67 5.70 -4.98
CA LEU A 60 -7.99 6.96 -5.64
C LEU A 60 -8.04 8.11 -4.64
N GLY A 61 -8.49 7.85 -3.41
CA GLY A 61 -8.43 8.80 -2.31
C GLY A 61 -7.00 9.22 -1.98
N PHE A 62 -6.07 8.26 -1.96
CA PHE A 62 -4.65 8.55 -1.79
C PHE A 62 -4.13 9.47 -2.90
N CYS A 63 -4.45 9.17 -4.16
CA CYS A 63 -4.04 9.99 -5.29
C CYS A 63 -4.59 11.41 -5.17
N ASN A 64 -5.86 11.55 -4.81
CA ASN A 64 -6.47 12.86 -4.63
C ASN A 64 -5.82 13.66 -3.49
N ALA A 65 -5.53 13.00 -2.37
CA ALA A 65 -4.92 13.66 -1.21
C ALA A 65 -3.47 14.09 -1.46
N THR A 66 -2.74 13.34 -2.28
CA THR A 66 -1.31 13.61 -2.54
C THR A 66 -1.05 14.38 -3.82
N GLY A 67 -2.05 14.54 -4.67
CA GLY A 67 -1.88 15.21 -5.96
C GLY A 67 -1.18 14.35 -7.02
N LEU A 68 -1.04 13.05 -6.78
CA LEU A 68 -0.40 12.12 -7.71
C LEU A 68 -1.44 11.47 -8.62
N SER A 69 -1.04 11.13 -9.84
CA SER A 69 -1.88 10.32 -10.71
C SER A 69 -1.64 8.82 -10.41
N PRO A 70 -2.64 7.95 -10.64
CA PRO A 70 -2.48 6.52 -10.37
C PRO A 70 -1.27 5.89 -11.07
N SER A 71 -0.96 6.31 -12.29
CA SER A 71 0.19 5.78 -13.05
C SER A 71 1.54 6.08 -12.40
N GLU A 72 1.59 7.03 -11.47
CA GLU A 72 2.80 7.38 -10.70
C GLU A 72 2.90 6.61 -9.40
N CYS A 73 1.92 5.76 -9.08
CA CYS A 73 1.79 5.11 -7.79
C CYS A 73 1.96 3.60 -7.89
N VAL A 74 2.37 3.02 -6.78
CA VAL A 74 2.52 1.57 -6.64
C VAL A 74 1.62 1.11 -5.51
N MET A 75 0.80 0.09 -5.78
CA MET A 75 0.05 -0.62 -4.74
C MET A 75 0.81 -1.87 -4.34
N VAL A 76 1.22 -1.93 -3.08
CA VAL A 76 1.90 -3.10 -2.52
C VAL A 76 0.92 -3.87 -1.66
N GLY A 77 0.76 -5.16 -1.92
CA GLY A 77 -0.18 -5.96 -1.16
C GLY A 77 0.15 -7.44 -1.14
N ASP A 78 -0.47 -8.15 -0.21
CA ASP A 78 -0.26 -9.59 0.01
C ASP A 78 -1.51 -10.42 -0.33
N SER A 79 -2.54 -9.81 -0.90
CA SER A 79 -3.77 -10.48 -1.28
C SER A 79 -4.24 -10.08 -2.67
N THR A 80 -5.08 -10.92 -3.27
CA THR A 80 -5.68 -10.60 -4.56
C THR A 80 -6.57 -9.36 -4.49
N HIS A 81 -7.21 -9.12 -3.35
CA HIS A 81 -8.03 -7.91 -3.14
C HIS A 81 -7.18 -6.64 -3.28
N ASP A 82 -5.97 -6.63 -2.71
CA ASP A 82 -5.04 -5.51 -2.83
C ASP A 82 -4.66 -5.26 -4.28
N LEU A 83 -4.29 -6.32 -4.99
CA LEU A 83 -3.81 -6.20 -6.37
C LEU A 83 -4.95 -5.81 -7.32
N HIS A 84 -6.15 -6.35 -7.11
CA HIS A 84 -7.32 -5.97 -7.90
C HIS A 84 -7.65 -4.49 -7.69
N ALA A 85 -7.58 -3.99 -6.46
CA ALA A 85 -7.80 -2.57 -6.18
C ALA A 85 -6.76 -1.71 -6.89
N GLY A 86 -5.48 -2.11 -6.84
CA GLY A 86 -4.40 -1.40 -7.52
C GLY A 86 -4.61 -1.32 -9.03
N ARG A 87 -4.95 -2.44 -9.65
CA ARG A 87 -5.23 -2.49 -11.08
C ARG A 87 -6.45 -1.66 -11.47
N ALA A 88 -7.52 -1.76 -10.67
CA ALA A 88 -8.73 -0.98 -10.91
C ALA A 88 -8.48 0.53 -10.79
N ALA A 89 -7.55 0.94 -9.92
CA ALA A 89 -7.15 2.34 -9.78
C ALA A 89 -6.19 2.82 -10.87
N GLY A 90 -5.58 1.91 -11.63
CA GLY A 90 -4.58 2.26 -12.64
C GLY A 90 -3.17 2.37 -12.09
N MET A 91 -2.90 1.77 -10.94
CA MET A 91 -1.58 1.75 -10.32
C MET A 91 -0.74 0.54 -10.78
N VAL A 92 0.57 0.65 -10.65
CA VAL A 92 1.47 -0.49 -10.74
C VAL A 92 1.26 -1.36 -9.49
N THR A 93 1.16 -2.67 -9.66
CA THR A 93 0.90 -3.58 -8.54
C THR A 93 2.13 -4.41 -8.22
N VAL A 94 2.47 -4.47 -6.93
CA VAL A 94 3.58 -5.25 -6.39
C VAL A 94 3.03 -6.19 -5.33
N ALA A 95 3.25 -7.49 -5.51
CA ALA A 95 2.83 -8.49 -4.54
C ALA A 95 3.98 -8.81 -3.59
N VAL A 96 3.63 -9.06 -2.32
CA VAL A 96 4.58 -9.54 -1.31
C VAL A 96 4.07 -10.86 -0.74
N LEU A 97 5.00 -11.75 -0.40
CA LEU A 97 4.69 -13.11 0.04
C LEU A 97 4.61 -13.26 1.56
N THR A 98 4.41 -12.16 2.27
CA THR A 98 4.35 -12.16 3.75
C THR A 98 2.97 -12.50 4.30
N GLY A 99 1.94 -12.56 3.46
CA GLY A 99 0.60 -13.01 3.83
C GLY A 99 0.39 -14.50 3.57
N VAL A 100 -0.87 -14.91 3.53
CA VAL A 100 -1.24 -16.33 3.35
C VAL A 100 -1.30 -16.75 1.87
N ALA A 101 -1.42 -15.81 0.94
CA ALA A 101 -1.56 -16.14 -0.48
C ALA A 101 -0.23 -16.60 -1.06
N ALA A 102 -0.29 -17.62 -1.92
CA ALA A 102 0.88 -18.16 -2.60
C ALA A 102 1.22 -17.32 -3.83
N ARG A 103 2.48 -17.43 -4.29
CA ARG A 103 2.96 -16.74 -5.50
C ARG A 103 2.04 -16.98 -6.70
N ALA A 104 1.58 -18.22 -6.90
CA ALA A 104 0.74 -18.57 -8.05
C ALA A 104 -0.60 -17.85 -8.05
N GLU A 105 -1.12 -17.47 -6.87
CA GLU A 105 -2.36 -16.70 -6.75
C GLU A 105 -2.14 -15.23 -7.08
N LEU A 106 -0.99 -14.67 -6.71
CA LEU A 106 -0.71 -13.23 -6.79
C LEU A 106 -0.08 -12.84 -8.12
N ALA A 107 0.76 -13.69 -8.70
CA ALA A 107 1.55 -13.38 -9.88
C ALA A 107 0.72 -12.88 -11.08
N PRO A 108 -0.48 -13.43 -11.38
CA PRO A 108 -1.27 -12.96 -12.53
C PRO A 108 -1.67 -11.49 -12.45
N ASP A 109 -1.75 -10.93 -11.23
CA ASP A 109 -2.22 -9.57 -11.01
C ASP A 109 -1.11 -8.61 -10.55
N ALA A 110 0.15 -9.05 -10.60
CA ALA A 110 1.28 -8.26 -10.11
C ALA A 110 2.31 -8.01 -11.21
N GLU A 111 2.87 -6.80 -11.22
CA GLU A 111 4.04 -6.46 -12.04
C GLU A 111 5.26 -7.25 -11.57
N VAL A 112 5.41 -7.39 -10.25
CA VAL A 112 6.48 -8.14 -9.63
C VAL A 112 5.98 -8.79 -8.34
N VAL A 113 6.57 -9.94 -7.98
CA VAL A 113 6.31 -10.61 -6.71
C VAL A 113 7.60 -10.61 -5.92
N LEU A 114 7.58 -9.94 -4.76
CA LEU A 114 8.71 -9.84 -3.84
C LEU A 114 8.47 -10.74 -2.62
N ASN A 115 9.53 -11.18 -1.96
CA ASN A 115 9.39 -11.98 -0.75
C ASN A 115 8.81 -11.15 0.41
N SER A 116 9.22 -9.87 0.50
CA SER A 116 8.70 -8.93 1.50
C SER A 116 8.88 -7.50 1.02
N ILE A 117 8.29 -6.55 1.75
CA ILE A 117 8.47 -5.13 1.46
C ILE A 117 9.92 -4.67 1.64
N ALA A 118 10.74 -5.43 2.36
CA ALA A 118 12.16 -5.11 2.51
C ALA A 118 12.91 -5.05 1.17
N GLU A 119 12.40 -5.75 0.15
CA GLU A 119 12.97 -5.74 -1.20
C GLU A 119 12.46 -4.58 -2.06
N LEU A 120 11.48 -3.83 -1.58
CA LEU A 120 10.85 -2.76 -2.36
C LEU A 120 11.82 -1.63 -2.73
N PRO A 121 12.66 -1.12 -1.80
CA PRO A 121 13.59 -0.05 -2.16
C PRO A 121 14.53 -0.41 -3.31
N GLU A 122 15.04 -1.64 -3.33
CA GLU A 122 15.91 -2.10 -4.42
C GLU A 122 15.15 -2.15 -5.75
N TRP A 123 13.94 -2.69 -5.74
CA TRP A 123 13.10 -2.76 -6.93
C TRP A 123 12.76 -1.36 -7.46
N LEU A 124 12.51 -0.40 -6.56
CA LEU A 124 12.26 1.00 -6.92
C LEU A 124 13.53 1.75 -7.31
N LYS A 125 14.70 1.14 -7.16
CA LYS A 125 16.02 1.74 -7.44
C LYS A 125 16.30 2.97 -6.57
N LEU A 126 16.00 2.83 -5.32
CA LEU A 126 16.29 3.87 -4.31
C LEU A 126 17.67 3.69 -3.71
#